data_bef5f5d3bbd3bd71218696a56b5428f8
#
_entry.id   bef5f5d3bbd3bd71218696a56b5428f8
#
_cell.length_a   1.000
_cell.length_b   1.000
_cell.length_c   1.000
_cell.angle_alpha   90.00
_cell.angle_beta   90.00
_cell.angle_gamma   90.00
#
_symmetry.space_group_name_H-M   'P 1'
#
loop_
_entity.id
_entity.type
_entity.pdbx_description
1 polymer ?
#
loop_
_entity_poly.entity_id
_entity_poly.type
_entity_poly.pdbx_seq_one_letter_code
_entity_poly.pdbx_strand_id
1 'polypeptide(L)'
;MDLPRFARPRGENGSSSSSPNLYVANCGPAVGISHRTVAAVFGDFGDVKGVHAADETGTRVIVCFSEESSARAALEALHGRPCPLLGGRTLHIRYSIIRPSISQLNDSVSVSLSASELNIPGLYLLHDFVTAKEEEELLLEVDARPWNNLAKRRVQHYGYEFCYQVNEYPPGVGLSPHIDTHSAFEGLIFSLSLAGPCIMEFRRYTEGTWHKCPSSIDLKMENSVNDSNYLRRAIYLPPRSMLLLSGEARYAWHHYIPHHKIDMVKDSAIRRGPRRVSFTFRKVRTDPCRCKFPHYCDSHR
;
A
#
# COMPACT_ATOMS: atom_id res chain seq x y z
N MET A 1 11.66 -3.48 19.38
CA MET A 1 12.00 -2.12 18.89
C MET A 1 11.88 -2.16 17.39
N ASP A 2 10.90 -1.42 16.85
CA ASP A 2 10.76 -1.33 15.39
C ASP A 2 11.94 -0.53 14.82
N LEU A 3 12.62 -1.11 13.85
CA LEU A 3 13.70 -0.44 13.13
C LEU A 3 13.10 0.74 12.33
N PRO A 4 13.73 1.91 12.33
CA PRO A 4 13.25 3.06 11.56
C PRO A 4 13.19 2.71 10.08
N ARG A 5 12.09 3.07 9.43
CA ARG A 5 11.89 2.87 7.99
C ARG A 5 12.39 4.09 7.23
N PHE A 6 13.00 3.85 6.08
CA PHE A 6 13.58 4.89 5.25
C PHE A 6 13.05 4.84 3.82
N ALA A 7 13.00 5.99 3.17
CA ALA A 7 12.56 6.13 1.79
C ALA A 7 13.47 7.09 1.01
N ARG A 8 13.35 7.07 -0.31
CA ARG A 8 14.01 8.04 -1.18
C ARG A 8 13.31 9.39 -1.05
N PRO A 9 14.04 10.52 -0.80
CA PRO A 9 13.43 11.85 -0.82
C PRO A 9 12.87 12.14 -2.23
N ARG A 10 11.70 12.78 -2.30
CA ARG A 10 11.09 13.25 -3.55
C ARG A 10 11.08 14.77 -3.51
N GLY A 11 11.81 15.40 -4.42
CA GLY A 11 11.75 16.85 -4.64
C GLY A 11 10.59 17.21 -5.58
N GLU A 12 10.04 18.41 -5.45
CA GLU A 12 8.91 18.92 -6.24
C GLU A 12 9.18 18.99 -7.76
N ASN A 13 10.45 19.01 -8.20
CA ASN A 13 10.86 19.14 -9.61
C ASN A 13 11.75 17.99 -10.09
N GLY A 14 11.66 16.79 -9.49
CA GLY A 14 12.53 15.67 -9.91
C GLY A 14 13.98 15.81 -9.44
N SER A 15 14.35 16.89 -8.77
CA SER A 15 15.64 17.07 -8.10
C SER A 15 15.64 16.28 -6.80
N SER A 16 16.74 15.62 -6.48
CA SER A 16 16.95 14.94 -5.21
C SER A 16 16.99 15.99 -4.10
N SER A 17 15.94 16.08 -3.27
CA SER A 17 16.00 16.91 -2.07
C SER A 17 17.06 16.36 -1.13
N SER A 18 17.87 17.24 -0.56
CA SER A 18 18.88 16.90 0.43
C SER A 18 18.24 16.44 1.76
N SER A 19 18.99 15.69 2.55
CA SER A 19 18.52 15.13 3.82
C SER A 19 19.73 14.80 4.71
N PRO A 20 19.62 14.88 6.04
CA PRO A 20 20.66 14.43 6.94
C PRO A 20 20.87 12.92 6.95
N ASN A 21 20.07 12.16 6.21
CA ASN A 21 20.16 10.69 6.16
C ASN A 21 20.64 10.21 4.79
N LEU A 22 21.61 9.32 4.79
CA LEU A 22 22.18 8.71 3.59
C LEU A 22 21.87 7.21 3.53
N TYR A 23 21.34 6.76 2.41
CA TYR A 23 21.29 5.36 2.05
C TYR A 23 22.62 4.98 1.37
N VAL A 24 23.31 3.98 1.90
CA VAL A 24 24.60 3.53 1.43
C VAL A 24 24.51 2.05 1.04
N ALA A 25 24.68 1.77 -0.24
CA ALA A 25 24.74 0.40 -0.77
C ALA A 25 26.18 -0.07 -0.90
N ASN A 26 26.35 -1.40 -0.99
CA ASN A 26 27.63 -2.11 -0.97
C ASN A 26 28.38 -1.93 0.36
N CYS A 27 27.64 -1.79 1.46
CA CYS A 27 28.13 -1.49 2.79
C CYS A 27 27.20 -2.14 3.83
N GLY A 28 27.78 -2.83 4.82
CA GLY A 28 27.00 -3.42 5.91
C GLY A 28 27.48 -4.79 6.37
N PRO A 29 26.83 -5.41 7.37
CA PRO A 29 27.31 -6.64 8.02
C PRO A 29 27.49 -7.83 7.08
N ALA A 30 26.61 -8.01 6.10
CA ALA A 30 26.70 -9.14 5.15
C ALA A 30 27.90 -9.06 4.20
N VAL A 31 28.53 -7.90 4.09
CA VAL A 31 29.77 -7.69 3.32
C VAL A 31 31.01 -7.50 4.24
N GLY A 32 30.89 -7.88 5.53
CA GLY A 32 31.97 -7.85 6.49
C GLY A 32 32.23 -6.49 7.15
N ILE A 33 31.31 -5.51 6.98
CA ILE A 33 31.49 -4.16 7.53
C ILE A 33 30.48 -3.94 8.65
N SER A 34 30.97 -3.77 9.88
CA SER A 34 30.09 -3.49 11.02
C SER A 34 29.48 -2.10 10.97
N HIS A 35 28.30 -1.90 11.59
CA HIS A 35 27.70 -0.56 11.74
C HIS A 35 28.63 0.40 12.48
N ARG A 36 29.45 -0.09 13.42
CA ARG A 36 30.44 0.71 14.15
C ARG A 36 31.54 1.22 13.22
N THR A 37 32.03 0.39 12.31
CA THR A 37 33.04 0.77 11.31
C THR A 37 32.45 1.82 10.36
N VAL A 38 31.21 1.64 9.92
CA VAL A 38 30.50 2.65 9.10
C VAL A 38 30.39 3.97 9.84
N ALA A 39 29.91 3.94 11.10
CA ALA A 39 29.77 5.14 11.92
C ALA A 39 31.09 5.88 12.09
N ALA A 40 32.21 5.18 12.28
CA ALA A 40 33.54 5.78 12.41
C ALA A 40 33.97 6.50 11.12
N VAL A 41 33.84 5.86 9.96
CA VAL A 41 34.24 6.45 8.67
C VAL A 41 33.34 7.65 8.28
N PHE A 42 32.06 7.56 8.52
CA PHE A 42 31.14 8.67 8.23
C PHE A 42 31.24 9.78 9.29
N GLY A 43 31.70 9.45 10.49
CA GLY A 43 31.98 10.41 11.57
C GLY A 43 33.02 11.47 11.22
N ASP A 44 33.92 11.21 10.28
CA ASP A 44 34.89 12.21 9.77
C ASP A 44 34.21 13.40 9.07
N PHE A 45 32.96 13.25 8.67
CA PHE A 45 32.18 14.30 8.00
C PHE A 45 31.23 15.06 8.93
N GLY A 46 31.04 14.59 10.16
CA GLY A 46 30.21 15.21 11.17
C GLY A 46 29.56 14.21 12.12
N ASP A 47 28.74 14.70 13.03
CA ASP A 47 28.10 13.90 14.07
C ASP A 47 27.09 12.88 13.50
N VAL A 48 27.36 11.59 13.67
CA VAL A 48 26.54 10.47 13.23
C VAL A 48 25.63 10.03 14.37
N LYS A 49 24.33 10.33 14.29
CA LYS A 49 23.31 9.92 15.26
C LYS A 49 23.09 8.40 15.28
N GLY A 50 23.31 7.73 14.16
CA GLY A 50 23.14 6.29 14.09
C GLY A 50 23.35 5.69 12.70
N VAL A 51 23.61 4.38 12.70
CA VAL A 51 23.69 3.56 11.49
C VAL A 51 22.68 2.41 11.64
N HIS A 52 21.79 2.27 10.67
CA HIS A 52 20.70 1.31 10.68
C HIS A 52 20.77 0.41 9.45
N ALA A 53 20.29 -0.84 9.57
CA ALA A 53 20.09 -1.69 8.39
C ALA A 53 19.04 -1.05 7.46
N ALA A 54 19.36 -0.98 6.16
CA ALA A 54 18.40 -0.45 5.16
C ALA A 54 17.38 -1.51 4.73
N ASP A 55 17.76 -2.78 4.81
CA ASP A 55 16.91 -3.95 4.49
C ASP A 55 17.42 -5.23 5.18
N GLU A 56 16.72 -6.32 4.95
CA GLU A 56 17.03 -7.63 5.52
C GLU A 56 18.29 -8.29 4.90
N THR A 57 18.80 -7.74 3.78
CA THR A 57 19.96 -8.34 3.08
C THR A 57 21.28 -8.11 3.79
N GLY A 58 21.36 -7.10 4.65
CA GLY A 58 22.58 -6.73 5.37
C GLY A 58 23.71 -6.17 4.51
N THR A 59 23.45 -5.90 3.22
CA THR A 59 24.41 -5.31 2.28
C THR A 59 24.30 -3.79 2.14
N ARG A 60 23.35 -3.19 2.86
CA ARG A 60 22.95 -1.80 2.74
C ARG A 60 22.64 -1.21 4.11
N VAL A 61 23.07 0.03 4.32
CA VAL A 61 22.82 0.75 5.58
C VAL A 61 22.26 2.13 5.34
N ILE A 62 21.64 2.70 6.38
CA ILE A 62 21.30 4.09 6.47
C ILE A 62 22.21 4.74 7.50
N VAL A 63 22.88 5.80 7.12
CA VAL A 63 23.68 6.65 8.02
C VAL A 63 22.88 7.92 8.29
N CYS A 64 22.60 8.19 9.56
CA CYS A 64 21.86 9.37 10.01
C CYS A 64 22.82 10.38 10.64
N PHE A 65 22.95 11.55 10.07
CA PHE A 65 23.72 12.67 10.61
C PHE A 65 22.85 13.60 11.45
N SER A 66 23.49 14.41 12.28
CA SER A 66 22.83 15.52 12.95
C SER A 66 22.46 16.63 11.97
N GLU A 67 23.36 16.89 11.02
CA GLU A 67 23.26 18.01 10.08
C GLU A 67 23.25 17.53 8.62
N GLU A 68 22.46 18.22 7.79
CA GLU A 68 22.38 17.95 6.35
C GLU A 68 23.68 18.27 5.61
N SER A 69 24.42 19.29 6.06
CA SER A 69 25.73 19.67 5.54
C SER A 69 26.74 18.53 5.64
N SER A 70 26.73 17.80 6.74
CA SER A 70 27.58 16.61 6.96
C SER A 70 27.24 15.47 6.02
N ALA A 71 25.95 15.20 5.83
CA ALA A 71 25.49 14.21 4.87
C ALA A 71 25.88 14.56 3.44
N ARG A 72 25.81 15.85 3.06
CA ARG A 72 26.22 16.33 1.75
C ARG A 72 27.72 16.12 1.54
N ALA A 73 28.55 16.53 2.50
CA ALA A 73 30.00 16.37 2.43
C ALA A 73 30.39 14.88 2.28
N ALA A 74 29.78 14.01 3.07
CA ALA A 74 30.01 12.55 2.97
C ALA A 74 29.58 11.99 1.62
N LEU A 75 28.45 12.42 1.07
CA LEU A 75 27.98 11.98 -0.24
C LEU A 75 28.93 12.42 -1.34
N GLU A 76 29.36 13.69 -1.36
CA GLU A 76 30.30 14.24 -2.35
C GLU A 76 31.69 13.57 -2.29
N ALA A 77 32.16 13.24 -1.09
CA ALA A 77 33.46 12.62 -0.89
C ALA A 77 33.50 11.13 -1.24
N LEU A 78 32.42 10.37 -0.90
CA LEU A 78 32.44 8.89 -0.92
C LEU A 78 31.61 8.27 -2.02
N HIS A 79 30.66 8.98 -2.63
CA HIS A 79 29.80 8.39 -3.67
C HIS A 79 30.59 8.01 -4.92
N GLY A 80 30.44 6.75 -5.35
CA GLY A 80 31.09 6.23 -6.56
C GLY A 80 32.61 6.03 -6.43
N ARG A 81 33.18 6.19 -5.24
CA ARG A 81 34.63 6.06 -4.99
C ARG A 81 34.93 4.86 -4.10
N PRO A 82 36.08 4.20 -4.30
CA PRO A 82 36.58 3.17 -3.38
C PRO A 82 36.88 3.79 -2.01
N CYS A 83 36.40 3.16 -0.94
CA CYS A 83 36.69 3.57 0.42
C CYS A 83 37.64 2.56 1.10
N PRO A 84 38.93 2.87 1.25
CA PRO A 84 39.91 1.93 1.84
C PRO A 84 39.51 1.45 3.23
N LEU A 85 38.98 2.34 4.08
CA LEU A 85 38.55 2.03 5.44
C LEU A 85 37.31 1.11 5.50
N LEU A 86 36.59 0.97 4.39
CA LEU A 86 35.46 0.05 4.24
C LEU A 86 35.84 -1.10 3.26
N GLY A 87 37.07 -1.61 3.34
CA GLY A 87 37.54 -2.73 2.55
C GLY A 87 37.74 -2.44 1.05
N GLY A 88 38.03 -1.17 0.68
CA GLY A 88 38.26 -0.77 -0.70
C GLY A 88 36.99 -0.78 -1.60
N ARG A 89 35.81 -0.89 -0.99
CA ARG A 89 34.54 -1.00 -1.72
C ARG A 89 34.10 0.34 -2.30
N THR A 90 33.59 0.33 -3.52
CA THR A 90 32.94 1.47 -4.12
C THR A 90 31.52 1.61 -3.54
N LEU A 91 31.25 2.73 -2.89
CA LEU A 91 29.99 2.99 -2.24
C LEU A 91 28.99 3.68 -3.20
N HIS A 92 27.75 3.22 -3.20
CA HIS A 92 26.64 3.90 -3.91
C HIS A 92 25.76 4.59 -2.87
N ILE A 93 25.90 5.92 -2.80
CA ILE A 93 25.26 6.75 -1.77
C ILE A 93 24.15 7.60 -2.41
N ARG A 94 23.05 7.78 -1.69
CA ARG A 94 21.97 8.71 -2.04
C ARG A 94 21.29 9.22 -0.78
N TYR A 95 20.63 10.35 -0.88
CA TYR A 95 19.81 10.84 0.22
C TYR A 95 18.66 9.89 0.53
N SER A 96 18.29 9.85 1.80
CA SER A 96 17.19 9.07 2.34
C SER A 96 16.40 9.90 3.35
N ILE A 97 15.13 9.64 3.51
CA ILE A 97 14.30 10.25 4.56
C ILE A 97 13.80 9.16 5.51
N ILE A 98 13.73 9.50 6.79
CA ILE A 98 13.06 8.64 7.77
C ILE A 98 11.58 8.66 7.46
N ARG A 99 11.00 7.49 7.25
CA ARG A 99 9.55 7.36 7.30
C ARG A 99 9.16 7.21 8.76
N PRO A 100 8.18 7.97 9.26
CA PRO A 100 7.64 7.70 10.57
C PRO A 100 7.26 6.23 10.65
N SER A 101 7.62 5.57 11.76
CA SER A 101 7.17 4.19 11.99
C SER A 101 5.63 4.18 11.98
N ILE A 102 5.04 3.05 11.57
CA ILE A 102 3.57 2.91 11.53
C ILE A 102 2.94 3.24 12.90
N SER A 103 3.68 3.06 13.98
CA SER A 103 3.28 3.45 15.34
C SER A 103 3.24 4.96 15.62
N GLN A 104 3.90 5.79 14.80
CA GLN A 104 3.88 7.26 14.92
C GLN A 104 2.87 7.94 13.99
N LEU A 105 2.38 7.21 12.99
CA LEU A 105 1.17 7.58 12.29
C LEU A 105 -0.01 7.17 13.21
N ASN A 106 -0.35 8.01 14.18
CA ASN A 106 -1.60 7.95 14.96
C ASN A 106 -2.86 8.09 14.08
N ASP A 107 -2.72 7.85 12.81
CA ASP A 107 -3.71 7.77 11.75
C ASP A 107 -4.02 6.33 11.35
N SER A 108 -3.63 5.35 12.14
CA SER A 108 -4.07 3.99 11.91
C SER A 108 -5.56 3.91 12.22
N VAL A 109 -6.36 3.91 11.15
CA VAL A 109 -7.78 3.62 11.27
C VAL A 109 -7.92 2.28 11.99
N SER A 110 -8.68 2.26 13.09
CA SER A 110 -8.98 1.03 13.81
C SER A 110 -9.59 0.02 12.84
N VAL A 111 -8.99 -1.17 12.76
CA VAL A 111 -9.47 -2.24 11.87
C VAL A 111 -10.56 -3.01 12.59
N SER A 112 -11.77 -2.95 12.04
CA SER A 112 -12.93 -3.69 12.53
C SER A 112 -12.93 -5.13 12.01
N LEU A 113 -13.50 -6.03 12.79
CA LEU A 113 -13.72 -7.43 12.39
C LEU A 113 -15.14 -7.66 11.84
N SER A 114 -16.05 -6.72 12.07
CA SER A 114 -17.44 -6.76 11.63
C SER A 114 -17.81 -5.53 10.82
N ALA A 115 -18.61 -5.69 9.79
CA ALA A 115 -19.11 -4.58 8.97
C ALA A 115 -20.03 -3.64 9.78
N SER A 116 -20.75 -4.14 10.77
CA SER A 116 -21.64 -3.34 11.62
C SER A 116 -20.90 -2.29 12.45
N GLU A 117 -19.64 -2.55 12.84
CA GLU A 117 -18.81 -1.61 13.60
C GLU A 117 -18.39 -0.39 12.76
N LEU A 118 -18.38 -0.51 11.43
CA LEU A 118 -17.94 0.57 10.54
C LEU A 118 -18.99 1.68 10.36
N ASN A 119 -20.26 1.39 10.65
CA ASN A 119 -21.37 2.31 10.41
C ASN A 119 -21.42 2.83 8.98
N ILE A 120 -21.18 1.96 8.00
CA ILE A 120 -21.30 2.25 6.56
C ILE A 120 -22.61 1.61 6.08
N PRO A 121 -23.66 2.41 5.75
CA PRO A 121 -24.93 1.88 5.29
C PRO A 121 -24.77 1.06 4.01
N GLY A 122 -25.29 -0.17 4.03
CA GLY A 122 -25.23 -1.06 2.87
C GLY A 122 -23.95 -1.88 2.75
N LEU A 123 -23.09 -1.87 3.76
CA LEU A 123 -21.91 -2.74 3.85
C LEU A 123 -22.23 -3.96 4.73
N TYR A 124 -21.98 -5.16 4.20
CA TYR A 124 -22.17 -6.42 4.93
C TYR A 124 -20.97 -7.34 4.72
N LEU A 125 -20.58 -8.07 5.74
CA LEU A 125 -19.54 -9.09 5.71
C LEU A 125 -20.08 -10.40 6.29
N LEU A 126 -19.99 -11.47 5.50
CA LEU A 126 -20.36 -12.83 5.88
C LEU A 126 -19.08 -13.64 6.00
N HIS A 127 -18.80 -14.16 7.18
CA HIS A 127 -17.68 -15.06 7.42
C HIS A 127 -18.03 -16.48 7.00
N ASP A 128 -17.02 -17.26 6.62
CA ASP A 128 -17.16 -18.66 6.22
C ASP A 128 -18.32 -18.90 5.23
N PHE A 129 -18.46 -17.99 4.25
CA PHE A 129 -19.48 -18.05 3.21
C PHE A 129 -19.35 -19.30 2.33
N VAL A 130 -18.13 -19.79 2.16
CA VAL A 130 -17.82 -21.09 1.57
C VAL A 130 -17.03 -21.92 2.56
N THR A 131 -17.16 -23.24 2.48
CA THR A 131 -16.38 -24.18 3.27
C THR A 131 -14.94 -24.24 2.78
N ALA A 132 -14.03 -24.82 3.57
CA ALA A 132 -12.65 -25.03 3.16
C ALA A 132 -12.52 -25.91 1.91
N LYS A 133 -13.41 -26.89 1.76
CA LYS A 133 -13.45 -27.76 0.59
C LYS A 133 -13.90 -27.01 -0.67
N GLU A 134 -14.95 -26.21 -0.57
CA GLU A 134 -15.40 -25.34 -1.69
C GLU A 134 -14.35 -24.30 -2.07
N GLU A 135 -13.62 -23.74 -1.10
CA GLU A 135 -12.48 -22.85 -1.37
C GLU A 135 -11.42 -23.55 -2.20
N GLU A 136 -11.03 -24.77 -1.81
CA GLU A 136 -10.05 -25.58 -2.54
C GLU A 136 -10.51 -25.89 -3.97
N GLU A 137 -11.75 -26.33 -4.13
CA GLU A 137 -12.37 -26.62 -5.44
C GLU A 137 -12.38 -25.37 -6.34
N LEU A 138 -12.80 -24.20 -5.81
CA LEU A 138 -12.81 -22.94 -6.55
C LEU A 138 -11.40 -22.49 -6.96
N LEU A 139 -10.41 -22.66 -6.09
CA LEU A 139 -9.02 -22.31 -6.41
C LEU A 139 -8.44 -23.23 -7.47
N LEU A 140 -8.72 -24.54 -7.44
CA LEU A 140 -8.31 -25.49 -8.47
C LEU A 140 -8.93 -25.14 -9.84
N GLU A 141 -10.22 -24.83 -9.88
CA GLU A 141 -10.92 -24.43 -11.11
C GLU A 141 -10.36 -23.14 -11.72
N VAL A 142 -10.02 -22.17 -10.88
CA VAL A 142 -9.40 -20.90 -11.32
C VAL A 142 -7.99 -21.15 -11.85
N ASP A 143 -7.20 -21.99 -11.19
CA ASP A 143 -5.83 -22.27 -11.60
C ASP A 143 -5.75 -23.13 -12.87
N ALA A 144 -6.79 -23.92 -13.17
CA ALA A 144 -6.91 -24.67 -14.41
C ALA A 144 -7.17 -23.80 -15.66
N ARG A 145 -7.48 -22.52 -15.49
CA ARG A 145 -7.83 -21.59 -16.57
C ARG A 145 -6.74 -20.54 -16.80
N PRO A 146 -6.63 -20.01 -18.03
CA PRO A 146 -5.60 -19.02 -18.34
C PRO A 146 -5.80 -17.71 -17.57
N TRP A 147 -4.70 -17.13 -17.10
CA TRP A 147 -4.66 -15.85 -16.43
C TRP A 147 -4.15 -14.76 -17.37
N ASN A 148 -4.80 -13.62 -17.34
CA ASN A 148 -4.30 -12.39 -17.95
C ASN A 148 -3.39 -11.66 -16.97
N ASN A 149 -2.12 -11.44 -17.36
CA ASN A 149 -1.15 -10.76 -16.51
C ASN A 149 -1.30 -9.24 -16.66
N LEU A 150 -1.55 -8.56 -15.55
CA LEU A 150 -1.42 -7.12 -15.42
C LEU A 150 -0.09 -6.79 -14.75
N ALA A 151 0.30 -5.50 -14.74
CA ALA A 151 1.60 -5.05 -14.22
C ALA A 151 1.92 -5.50 -12.77
N LYS A 152 0.90 -5.70 -11.93
CA LYS A 152 1.08 -6.04 -10.51
C LYS A 152 0.24 -7.22 -10.01
N ARG A 153 -0.70 -7.72 -10.79
CA ARG A 153 -1.62 -8.82 -10.43
C ARG A 153 -2.04 -9.61 -11.66
N ARG A 154 -2.65 -10.77 -11.44
CA ARG A 154 -3.28 -11.55 -12.51
C ARG A 154 -4.80 -11.42 -12.42
N VAL A 155 -5.49 -11.51 -13.56
CA VAL A 155 -6.95 -11.42 -13.61
C VAL A 155 -7.54 -12.45 -14.57
N GLN A 156 -8.77 -12.83 -14.31
CA GLN A 156 -9.63 -13.58 -15.23
C GLN A 156 -10.97 -12.83 -15.33
N HIS A 157 -11.53 -12.77 -16.52
CA HIS A 157 -12.82 -12.15 -16.78
C HIS A 157 -13.81 -13.21 -17.24
N TYR A 158 -15.02 -13.16 -16.70
CA TYR A 158 -16.10 -14.07 -17.03
C TYR A 158 -17.36 -13.28 -17.42
N GLY A 159 -18.03 -13.72 -18.48
CA GLY A 159 -19.18 -13.00 -19.04
C GLY A 159 -18.78 -11.70 -19.73
N TYR A 160 -19.49 -10.61 -19.48
CA TYR A 160 -19.09 -9.28 -19.96
C TYR A 160 -17.81 -8.85 -19.24
N GLU A 161 -16.93 -8.13 -19.95
CA GLU A 161 -15.68 -7.61 -19.37
C GLU A 161 -15.96 -6.83 -18.09
N PHE A 162 -15.21 -7.16 -17.02
CA PHE A 162 -15.37 -6.63 -15.65
C PHE A 162 -16.66 -7.01 -14.90
N CYS A 163 -17.58 -7.77 -15.48
CA CYS A 163 -18.80 -8.20 -14.81
C CYS A 163 -18.52 -9.22 -13.70
N TYR A 164 -17.84 -10.31 -14.07
CA TYR A 164 -17.32 -11.30 -13.14
C TYR A 164 -15.80 -11.32 -13.27
N GLN A 165 -15.12 -10.95 -12.19
CA GLN A 165 -13.67 -10.81 -12.22
C GLN A 165 -13.02 -11.57 -11.09
N VAL A 166 -12.07 -12.43 -11.43
CA VAL A 166 -11.17 -13.04 -10.46
C VAL A 166 -9.84 -12.28 -10.48
N ASN A 167 -9.42 -11.77 -9.34
CA ASN A 167 -8.15 -11.09 -9.18
C ASN A 167 -7.27 -11.91 -8.25
N GLU A 168 -6.01 -12.13 -8.62
CA GLU A 168 -5.00 -12.67 -7.73
C GLU A 168 -3.98 -11.60 -7.38
N TYR A 169 -3.77 -11.42 -6.08
CA TYR A 169 -2.86 -10.43 -5.50
C TYR A 169 -1.68 -11.11 -4.84
N PRO A 170 -0.44 -10.90 -5.33
CA PRO A 170 0.78 -11.30 -4.62
C PRO A 170 0.98 -10.50 -3.33
N PRO A 171 1.89 -10.95 -2.42
CA PRO A 171 2.18 -10.24 -1.18
C PRO A 171 2.63 -8.80 -1.42
N GLY A 172 2.01 -7.86 -0.71
CA GLY A 172 2.32 -6.44 -0.80
C GLY A 172 1.63 -5.69 -1.95
N VAL A 173 0.91 -6.39 -2.80
CA VAL A 173 0.07 -5.76 -3.83
C VAL A 173 -1.29 -5.41 -3.26
N GLY A 174 -1.74 -4.22 -3.53
CA GLY A 174 -3.04 -3.69 -3.13
C GLY A 174 -3.88 -3.25 -4.33
N LEU A 175 -4.93 -2.51 -4.03
CA LEU A 175 -5.86 -1.94 -5.00
C LEU A 175 -6.02 -0.46 -4.68
N SER A 176 -5.89 0.40 -5.68
CA SER A 176 -6.04 1.86 -5.51
C SER A 176 -7.47 2.25 -5.10
N PRO A 177 -7.66 3.37 -4.38
CA PRO A 177 -8.98 3.85 -4.00
C PRO A 177 -9.86 4.10 -5.23
N HIS A 178 -11.06 3.50 -5.26
CA HIS A 178 -12.03 3.68 -6.34
C HIS A 178 -13.45 3.38 -5.86
N ILE A 179 -14.42 3.85 -6.61
CA ILE A 179 -15.82 3.39 -6.60
C ILE A 179 -16.04 2.68 -7.92
N ASP A 180 -16.65 1.51 -7.91
CA ASP A 180 -17.02 0.84 -9.16
C ASP A 180 -17.96 1.72 -9.99
N THR A 181 -17.73 1.79 -11.29
CA THR A 181 -18.43 2.67 -12.24
C THR A 181 -19.96 2.57 -12.10
N HIS A 182 -20.61 3.70 -11.85
CA HIS A 182 -22.07 3.72 -11.62
C HIS A 182 -22.86 3.44 -12.90
N SER A 183 -22.40 3.96 -14.04
CA SER A 183 -23.03 3.74 -15.35
C SER A 183 -22.91 2.29 -15.82
N ALA A 184 -21.86 1.58 -15.41
CA ALA A 184 -21.59 0.22 -15.87
C ALA A 184 -22.28 -0.87 -15.04
N PHE A 185 -22.44 -0.67 -13.71
CA PHE A 185 -22.88 -1.72 -12.81
C PHE A 185 -24.05 -1.32 -11.92
N GLU A 186 -24.91 -2.29 -11.63
CA GLU A 186 -26.07 -2.10 -10.75
C GLU A 186 -25.68 -1.93 -9.27
N GLY A 187 -26.72 -1.87 -8.41
CA GLY A 187 -26.61 -1.48 -7.00
C GLY A 187 -26.03 -2.51 -6.04
N LEU A 188 -25.71 -3.71 -6.50
CA LEU A 188 -25.14 -4.78 -5.67
C LEU A 188 -23.82 -5.27 -6.25
N ILE A 189 -22.78 -5.30 -5.40
CA ILE A 189 -21.49 -5.89 -5.73
C ILE A 189 -21.11 -6.85 -4.63
N PHE A 190 -20.69 -8.05 -5.02
CA PHE A 190 -20.23 -9.08 -4.12
C PHE A 190 -18.72 -9.33 -4.35
N SER A 191 -17.98 -9.51 -3.28
CA SER A 191 -16.56 -9.85 -3.35
C SER A 191 -16.23 -10.97 -2.39
N LEU A 192 -16.00 -12.18 -2.92
CA LEU A 192 -15.56 -13.36 -2.18
C LEU A 192 -14.03 -13.36 -2.08
N SER A 193 -13.51 -13.40 -0.86
CA SER A 193 -12.07 -13.49 -0.59
C SER A 193 -11.64 -14.91 -0.31
N LEU A 194 -10.62 -15.40 -1.02
CA LEU A 194 -10.07 -16.76 -0.91
C LEU A 194 -8.54 -16.73 -0.77
N ALA A 195 -7.96 -17.82 -0.30
CA ALA A 195 -6.54 -18.12 -0.15
C ALA A 195 -5.79 -17.27 0.89
N GLY A 196 -6.14 -16.02 1.09
CA GLY A 196 -5.46 -15.17 2.06
C GLY A 196 -6.28 -13.98 2.49
N PRO A 197 -6.01 -13.43 3.70
CA PRO A 197 -6.69 -12.27 4.22
C PRO A 197 -6.15 -10.96 3.63
N CYS A 198 -6.93 -9.88 3.81
CA CYS A 198 -6.45 -8.51 3.64
C CYS A 198 -7.23 -7.54 4.52
N ILE A 199 -6.70 -6.34 4.69
CA ILE A 199 -7.49 -5.19 5.14
C ILE A 199 -8.02 -4.48 3.91
N MET A 200 -9.32 -4.20 3.91
CA MET A 200 -9.95 -3.27 2.96
C MET A 200 -10.29 -1.98 3.70
N GLU A 201 -9.90 -0.88 3.12
CA GLU A 201 -10.19 0.44 3.64
C GLU A 201 -11.24 1.15 2.80
N PHE A 202 -12.03 1.98 3.47
CA PHE A 202 -13.10 2.78 2.89
C PHE A 202 -12.85 4.25 3.17
N ARG A 203 -13.06 5.11 2.16
CA ARG A 203 -12.98 6.58 2.27
C ARG A 203 -14.23 7.21 1.70
N ARG A 204 -14.79 8.14 2.48
CA ARG A 204 -15.87 9.01 2.01
C ARG A 204 -15.43 10.45 2.15
N TYR A 205 -15.34 11.16 1.03
CA TYR A 205 -14.97 12.57 1.02
C TYR A 205 -16.13 13.43 1.50
N THR A 206 -15.84 14.48 2.25
CA THR A 206 -16.82 15.51 2.62
C THR A 206 -17.18 16.35 1.39
N GLU A 207 -18.40 16.89 1.35
CA GLU A 207 -18.90 17.68 0.22
C GLU A 207 -17.93 18.83 -0.15
N GLY A 208 -17.68 19.01 -1.44
CA GLY A 208 -16.80 20.05 -1.98
C GLY A 208 -15.36 19.65 -2.26
N THR A 209 -14.87 18.50 -1.78
CA THR A 209 -13.47 18.07 -1.97
C THR A 209 -13.27 17.07 -3.11
N TRP A 210 -14.34 16.48 -3.63
CA TRP A 210 -14.32 15.47 -4.69
C TRP A 210 -13.71 15.96 -6.02
N HIS A 211 -13.95 17.24 -6.39
CA HIS A 211 -13.46 17.80 -7.66
C HIS A 211 -11.93 17.99 -7.72
N LYS A 212 -11.22 17.73 -6.64
CA LYS A 212 -9.75 17.80 -6.55
C LYS A 212 -9.08 16.42 -6.56
N CYS A 213 -9.82 15.33 -6.86
CA CYS A 213 -9.19 14.03 -7.04
C CYS A 213 -8.49 14.05 -8.42
N PRO A 214 -7.15 14.07 -8.48
CA PRO A 214 -6.43 14.13 -9.74
C PRO A 214 -6.71 12.85 -10.55
N SER A 215 -7.02 12.99 -11.81
CA SER A 215 -6.86 11.93 -12.79
C SER A 215 -5.45 11.36 -12.64
N SER A 216 -5.26 10.09 -12.87
CA SER A 216 -4.12 9.20 -12.64
C SER A 216 -2.69 9.72 -12.95
N ILE A 217 -2.51 10.99 -13.26
CA ILE A 217 -1.22 11.63 -13.56
C ILE A 217 -0.66 12.40 -12.35
N ASP A 218 -1.48 12.79 -11.36
CA ASP A 218 -1.08 13.64 -10.22
C ASP A 218 -0.91 12.92 -8.88
N LEU A 219 -0.59 11.63 -8.87
CA LEU A 219 -0.22 10.87 -7.65
C LEU A 219 1.04 11.39 -6.94
N LYS A 220 1.56 12.56 -7.35
CA LYS A 220 2.79 13.17 -6.82
C LYS A 220 2.57 14.18 -5.69
N MET A 221 1.34 14.57 -5.36
CA MET A 221 1.08 15.68 -4.42
C MET A 221 0.25 15.36 -3.17
N GLU A 222 0.06 14.10 -2.79
CA GLU A 222 -0.79 13.75 -1.63
C GLU A 222 -0.08 13.76 -0.25
N ASN A 223 1.07 14.42 -0.09
CA ASN A 223 1.74 14.47 1.22
C ASN A 223 1.47 15.75 2.05
N SER A 224 0.51 16.59 1.67
CA SER A 224 0.19 17.80 2.45
C SER A 224 -1.29 18.22 2.44
N VAL A 225 -2.22 17.31 2.12
CA VAL A 225 -3.65 17.62 2.31
C VAL A 225 -4.01 17.24 3.73
N ASN A 226 -4.40 18.24 4.53
CA ASN A 226 -4.96 18.07 5.87
C ASN A 226 -5.93 16.88 5.89
N ASP A 227 -5.68 15.94 6.81
CA ASP A 227 -6.41 14.69 7.05
C ASP A 227 -7.90 14.86 7.43
N SER A 228 -8.42 16.10 7.39
CA SER A 228 -9.77 16.48 7.80
C SER A 228 -10.86 16.34 6.72
N ASN A 229 -10.50 16.02 5.47
CA ASN A 229 -11.44 16.14 4.35
C ASN A 229 -12.18 14.84 3.97
N TYR A 230 -11.96 13.73 4.67
CA TYR A 230 -12.68 12.48 4.42
C TYR A 230 -12.80 11.60 5.67
N LEU A 231 -13.89 10.84 5.73
CA LEU A 231 -14.07 9.77 6.70
C LEU A 231 -13.31 8.54 6.23
N ARG A 232 -12.59 7.88 7.13
CA ARG A 232 -11.84 6.66 6.85
C ARG A 232 -12.28 5.53 7.78
N ARG A 233 -12.43 4.33 7.23
CA ARG A 233 -12.82 3.10 7.94
C ARG A 233 -12.00 1.94 7.39
N ALA A 234 -11.76 0.92 8.20
CA ALA A 234 -11.02 -0.27 7.77
C ALA A 234 -11.66 -1.55 8.32
N ILE A 235 -11.71 -2.60 7.50
CA ILE A 235 -12.22 -3.90 7.86
C ILE A 235 -11.24 -5.01 7.48
N TYR A 236 -11.13 -6.01 8.34
CA TYR A 236 -10.40 -7.23 8.06
C TYR A 236 -11.29 -8.21 7.28
N LEU A 237 -10.81 -8.65 6.14
CA LEU A 237 -11.44 -9.65 5.31
C LEU A 237 -10.66 -10.97 5.42
N PRO A 238 -11.14 -11.95 6.20
CA PRO A 238 -10.52 -13.27 6.25
C PRO A 238 -10.76 -14.05 4.94
N PRO A 239 -10.01 -15.12 4.66
CA PRO A 239 -10.36 -16.04 3.59
C PRO A 239 -11.75 -16.64 3.82
N ARG A 240 -12.42 -17.05 2.74
CA ARG A 240 -13.80 -17.56 2.70
C ARG A 240 -14.88 -16.55 3.12
N SER A 241 -14.54 -15.26 3.21
CA SER A 241 -15.53 -14.22 3.52
C SER A 241 -16.13 -13.60 2.26
N MET A 242 -17.43 -13.30 2.32
CA MET A 242 -18.17 -12.57 1.28
C MET A 242 -18.47 -11.15 1.77
N LEU A 243 -17.95 -10.17 1.07
CA LEU A 243 -18.28 -8.76 1.26
C LEU A 243 -19.38 -8.36 0.28
N LEU A 244 -20.44 -7.73 0.78
CA LEU A 244 -21.50 -7.13 -0.02
C LEU A 244 -21.46 -5.62 0.11
N LEU A 245 -21.46 -4.94 -1.03
CA LEU A 245 -21.60 -3.50 -1.18
C LEU A 245 -22.95 -3.18 -1.81
N SER A 246 -23.76 -2.37 -1.12
CA SER A 246 -25.04 -1.85 -1.60
C SER A 246 -25.24 -0.40 -1.16
N GLY A 247 -26.25 0.29 -1.68
CA GLY A 247 -26.62 1.63 -1.25
C GLY A 247 -25.43 2.58 -1.13
N GLU A 248 -25.23 3.19 0.03
CA GLU A 248 -24.15 4.15 0.28
C GLU A 248 -22.77 3.51 0.14
N ALA A 249 -22.56 2.32 0.67
CA ALA A 249 -21.29 1.58 0.56
C ALA A 249 -20.87 1.36 -0.90
N ARG A 250 -21.85 1.14 -1.80
CA ARG A 250 -21.64 0.91 -3.23
C ARG A 250 -21.39 2.21 -4.01
N TYR A 251 -22.07 3.31 -3.65
CA TYR A 251 -22.17 4.50 -4.48
C TYR A 251 -21.42 5.72 -3.96
N ALA A 252 -21.03 5.77 -2.67
CA ALA A 252 -20.43 6.96 -2.07
C ALA A 252 -19.12 6.70 -1.32
N TRP A 253 -18.73 5.44 -1.12
CA TRP A 253 -17.48 5.10 -0.46
C TRP A 253 -16.47 4.54 -1.44
N HIS A 254 -15.31 5.20 -1.55
CA HIS A 254 -14.15 4.62 -2.22
C HIS A 254 -13.63 3.48 -1.39
N HIS A 255 -13.39 2.33 -2.00
CA HIS A 255 -12.77 1.19 -1.35
C HIS A 255 -11.41 0.90 -1.97
N TYR A 256 -10.48 0.39 -1.18
CA TYR A 256 -9.12 0.09 -1.61
C TYR A 256 -8.45 -0.92 -0.67
N ILE A 257 -7.37 -1.52 -1.16
CA ILE A 257 -6.52 -2.41 -0.37
C ILE A 257 -5.14 -1.78 -0.31
N PRO A 258 -4.63 -1.41 0.88
CA PRO A 258 -3.29 -0.84 1.03
C PRO A 258 -2.20 -1.78 0.50
N HIS A 259 -1.12 -1.21 -0.04
CA HIS A 259 0.05 -1.94 -0.54
C HIS A 259 0.99 -2.32 0.61
N HIS A 260 0.57 -3.24 1.48
CA HIS A 260 1.32 -3.70 2.64
C HIS A 260 1.61 -5.22 2.54
N LYS A 261 2.75 -5.66 3.06
CA LYS A 261 3.07 -7.08 3.25
C LYS A 261 2.61 -7.61 4.61
N ILE A 262 2.42 -6.71 5.56
CA ILE A 262 1.96 -6.98 6.92
C ILE A 262 0.81 -6.02 7.21
N ASP A 263 -0.31 -6.56 7.63
CA ASP A 263 -1.48 -5.81 8.09
C ASP A 263 -1.51 -5.80 9.62
N MET A 264 -1.89 -4.67 10.21
CA MET A 264 -2.10 -4.55 11.65
C MET A 264 -3.59 -4.68 11.93
N VAL A 265 -3.99 -5.71 12.66
CA VAL A 265 -5.37 -5.94 13.09
C VAL A 265 -5.40 -5.91 14.61
N LYS A 266 -5.96 -4.87 15.20
CA LYS A 266 -5.79 -4.56 16.62
C LYS A 266 -4.28 -4.52 16.95
N ASP A 267 -3.84 -5.30 17.94
CA ASP A 267 -2.44 -5.37 18.38
C ASP A 267 -1.63 -6.48 17.67
N SER A 268 -2.22 -7.14 16.68
CA SER A 268 -1.61 -8.29 16.01
C SER A 268 -1.13 -7.91 14.59
N ALA A 269 0.13 -8.26 14.30
CA ALA A 269 0.70 -8.15 12.97
C ALA A 269 0.39 -9.42 12.15
N ILE A 270 -0.41 -9.30 11.10
CA ILE A 270 -0.79 -10.39 10.22
C ILE A 270 -0.01 -10.26 8.92
N ARG A 271 0.86 -11.22 8.65
CA ARG A 271 1.56 -11.28 7.36
C ARG A 271 0.60 -11.75 6.28
N ARG A 272 0.51 -11.02 5.17
CA ARG A 272 -0.24 -11.47 3.99
C ARG A 272 0.40 -12.73 3.42
N GLY A 273 -0.42 -13.72 3.12
CA GLY A 273 -0.01 -14.98 2.54
C GLY A 273 0.63 -14.83 1.16
N PRO A 274 1.09 -15.93 0.55
CA PRO A 274 1.74 -15.92 -0.76
C PRO A 274 0.81 -15.45 -1.87
N ARG A 275 -0.50 -15.60 -1.70
CA ARG A 275 -1.52 -15.11 -2.63
C ARG A 275 -2.83 -14.77 -1.90
N ARG A 276 -3.61 -13.89 -2.48
CA ARG A 276 -5.02 -13.67 -2.19
C ARG A 276 -5.79 -13.70 -3.51
N VAL A 277 -6.87 -14.45 -3.53
CA VAL A 277 -7.77 -14.48 -4.68
C VAL A 277 -9.08 -13.79 -4.29
N SER A 278 -9.61 -12.96 -5.18
CA SER A 278 -10.90 -12.29 -4.99
C SER A 278 -11.78 -12.50 -6.19
N PHE A 279 -12.95 -13.09 -5.97
CA PHE A 279 -14.02 -13.16 -6.95
C PHE A 279 -14.93 -11.95 -6.76
N THR A 280 -15.06 -11.11 -7.79
CA THR A 280 -15.95 -9.96 -7.75
C THR A 280 -17.09 -10.16 -8.74
N PHE A 281 -18.33 -10.09 -8.25
CA PHE A 281 -19.54 -10.29 -9.01
C PHE A 281 -20.28 -8.97 -9.14
N ARG A 282 -20.56 -8.55 -10.37
CA ARG A 282 -21.25 -7.30 -10.71
C ARG A 282 -22.32 -7.59 -11.74
N LYS A 283 -23.50 -7.02 -11.57
CA LYS A 283 -24.53 -7.06 -12.60
C LYS A 283 -24.39 -5.83 -13.50
N VAL A 284 -24.27 -6.06 -14.81
CA VAL A 284 -24.18 -5.00 -15.81
C VAL A 284 -25.49 -4.21 -15.84
N ARG A 285 -25.36 -2.91 -15.89
CA ARG A 285 -26.48 -1.97 -16.00
C ARG A 285 -26.83 -1.79 -17.46
N THR A 286 -28.12 -1.83 -17.76
CA THR A 286 -28.69 -1.55 -19.10
C THR A 286 -29.30 -0.17 -19.21
N ASP A 287 -29.71 0.42 -18.07
CA ASP A 287 -30.36 1.73 -17.99
C ASP A 287 -29.45 2.77 -17.36
N PRO A 288 -29.66 4.07 -17.58
CA PRO A 288 -28.92 5.14 -16.91
C PRO A 288 -28.99 5.01 -15.38
N CYS A 289 -27.88 5.36 -14.70
CA CYS A 289 -27.84 5.30 -13.25
C CYS A 289 -28.77 6.34 -12.62
N ARG A 290 -29.61 5.90 -11.66
CA ARG A 290 -30.52 6.75 -10.88
C ARG A 290 -30.18 6.72 -9.38
N CYS A 291 -28.89 6.63 -9.04
CA CYS A 291 -28.48 6.61 -7.65
C CYS A 291 -28.70 7.97 -6.96
N LYS A 292 -28.81 7.94 -5.63
CA LYS A 292 -28.97 9.14 -4.80
C LYS A 292 -27.64 9.89 -4.52
N PHE A 293 -26.59 9.60 -5.27
CA PHE A 293 -25.23 10.11 -5.04
C PHE A 293 -24.65 10.77 -6.31
N PRO A 294 -25.27 11.87 -6.80
CA PRO A 294 -24.89 12.49 -8.07
C PRO A 294 -23.43 12.99 -8.08
N HIS A 295 -22.90 13.40 -6.93
CA HIS A 295 -21.52 13.90 -6.82
C HIS A 295 -20.46 12.82 -7.12
N TYR A 296 -20.79 11.56 -6.96
CA TYR A 296 -19.90 10.43 -7.25
C TYR A 296 -20.24 9.70 -8.55
N CYS A 297 -21.35 10.09 -9.20
CA CYS A 297 -21.91 9.36 -10.31
C CYS A 297 -21.40 9.88 -11.65
N ASP A 298 -20.79 8.99 -12.43
CA ASP A 298 -20.32 9.27 -13.78
C ASP A 298 -21.46 9.45 -14.81
N SER A 299 -22.70 9.00 -14.51
CA SER A 299 -23.89 9.21 -15.36
C SER A 299 -24.51 10.61 -15.23
N HIS A 300 -24.10 11.39 -14.26
CA HIS A 300 -24.64 12.73 -13.98
C HIS A 300 -23.63 13.86 -14.32
N ARG A 301 -22.57 13.51 -15.04
CA ARG A 301 -21.56 14.47 -15.53
C ARG A 301 -21.87 14.94 -16.92
#